data_a1cc41b0737da37ba27633a435d9f628
#
_entry.id   a1cc41b0737da37ba27633a435d9f628
#
_cell.length_a   1.000
_cell.length_b   1.000
_cell.length_c   1.000
_cell.angle_alpha   90.00
_cell.angle_beta   90.00
_cell.angle_gamma   90.00
#
_symmetry.space_group_name_H-M   'P 1'
#
loop_
_entity.id
_entity.type
_entity.pdbx_description
1 polymer ?
#
loop_
_entity_poly.entity_id
_entity_poly.type
_entity_poly.pdbx_seq_one_letter_code
_entity_poly.pdbx_strand_id
1 'polypeptide(L)'
;MPNYGYDKDYPFAAFITNLGKYNEGELVGEWVKFPTTAEEMKKVFDRIGIGQKDDFGQPYEEWFITDYDCYVDGLYDKLGEYESLDELNYLASKLDEMSESEYAQFQAGMEMGDHCGSLQEIINLTENLDCYEVYPDIHDYDDLGRYYIEELDVMQVPEHLQNYIDYEAYGRDVALEENGTFTDQGYVRDTGDSFHEYYDGERGSIPDEYRVMTFQDDLPEEEKSEWAMDIAFDMDEFFRQNDPQYAAEHPEAHAAKEELYESLMAGRISALDEKLAALGQTQEDYLPSEIEKFKDATGYEEFLDFDMAEVKAALED
;
A
#
# COMPACT_ATOMS: atom_id res chain seq x y z
N MET A 1 14.97 6.90 -14.90
CA MET A 1 13.75 7.75 -14.87
C MET A 1 13.18 7.81 -16.27
N PRO A 2 11.99 7.25 -16.49
CA PRO A 2 11.30 7.28 -17.77
C PRO A 2 10.89 8.71 -18.17
N ASN A 3 10.59 8.88 -19.45
CA ASN A 3 9.98 10.12 -19.92
C ASN A 3 8.46 9.98 -19.84
N TYR A 4 7.83 10.59 -18.84
CA TYR A 4 6.38 10.58 -18.67
C TYR A 4 5.62 11.51 -19.64
N GLY A 5 6.31 12.18 -20.57
CA GLY A 5 5.72 13.19 -21.41
C GLY A 5 5.53 14.54 -20.72
N TYR A 6 5.11 15.56 -21.46
CA TYR A 6 4.78 16.91 -20.95
C TYR A 6 5.90 17.58 -20.13
N ASP A 7 7.18 17.21 -20.33
CA ASP A 7 8.34 17.67 -19.57
C ASP A 7 8.21 17.45 -18.04
N LYS A 8 7.56 16.36 -17.62
CA LYS A 8 7.39 16.00 -16.21
C LYS A 8 8.50 15.07 -15.73
N ASP A 9 8.90 15.31 -14.49
CA ASP A 9 9.92 14.56 -13.77
C ASP A 9 9.32 13.67 -12.65
N TYR A 10 8.00 13.37 -12.75
CA TYR A 10 7.28 12.50 -11.82
C TYR A 10 6.10 11.82 -12.54
N PRO A 11 5.71 10.59 -12.17
CA PRO A 11 4.64 9.86 -12.83
C PRO A 11 3.26 10.43 -12.56
N PHE A 12 3.01 10.89 -11.34
CA PHE A 12 1.74 11.50 -10.94
C PHE A 12 1.88 12.36 -9.68
N ALA A 13 0.87 13.19 -9.44
CA ALA A 13 0.66 13.91 -8.20
C ALA A 13 -0.77 13.68 -7.71
N ALA A 14 -0.99 13.72 -6.39
CA ALA A 14 -2.30 13.60 -5.77
C ALA A 14 -2.63 14.88 -4.98
N PHE A 15 -3.90 15.32 -5.03
CA PHE A 15 -4.38 16.41 -4.20
C PHE A 15 -4.94 15.85 -2.89
N ILE A 16 -4.13 15.91 -1.83
CA ILE A 16 -4.47 15.40 -0.51
C ILE A 16 -5.26 16.46 0.24
N THR A 17 -6.47 16.12 0.68
CA THR A 17 -7.44 17.03 1.28
C THR A 17 -7.77 16.62 2.71
N ASN A 18 -7.84 17.59 3.61
CA ASN A 18 -8.33 17.40 4.98
C ASN A 18 -9.84 17.11 4.96
N LEU A 19 -10.24 15.90 5.33
CA LEU A 19 -11.64 15.46 5.28
C LEU A 19 -12.53 16.21 6.28
N GLY A 20 -12.04 16.51 7.48
CA GLY A 20 -12.79 17.26 8.49
C GLY A 20 -13.13 18.67 7.99
N LYS A 21 -12.14 19.39 7.48
CA LYS A 21 -12.37 20.73 6.89
C LYS A 21 -13.26 20.70 5.64
N TYR A 22 -13.12 19.68 4.81
CA TYR A 22 -13.99 19.47 3.66
C TYR A 22 -15.45 19.30 4.09
N ASN A 23 -15.72 18.56 5.17
CA ASN A 23 -17.05 18.39 5.74
C ASN A 23 -17.61 19.68 6.35
N GLU A 24 -16.75 20.60 6.77
CA GLU A 24 -17.11 21.95 7.21
C GLU A 24 -17.36 22.92 6.03
N GLY A 25 -17.12 22.48 4.80
CA GLY A 25 -17.29 23.27 3.57
C GLY A 25 -16.06 24.06 3.14
N GLU A 26 -14.90 23.73 3.71
CA GLU A 26 -13.61 24.33 3.36
C GLU A 26 -12.77 23.31 2.55
N LEU A 27 -12.34 23.68 1.35
CA LEU A 27 -11.39 22.87 0.57
C LEU A 27 -9.96 23.20 1.01
N VAL A 28 -9.45 22.47 1.98
CA VAL A 28 -8.08 22.59 2.46
C VAL A 28 -7.31 21.36 2.05
N GLY A 29 -6.38 21.52 1.12
CA GLY A 29 -5.58 20.43 0.57
C GLY A 29 -4.36 20.93 -0.18
N GLU A 30 -3.49 20.04 -0.59
CA GLU A 30 -2.25 20.36 -1.30
C GLU A 30 -1.90 19.29 -2.32
N TRP A 31 -1.30 19.71 -3.45
CA TRP A 31 -0.74 18.81 -4.44
C TRP A 31 0.59 18.22 -3.97
N VAL A 32 0.66 16.91 -3.94
CA VAL A 32 1.88 16.16 -3.61
C VAL A 32 2.32 15.37 -4.83
N LYS A 33 3.55 15.60 -5.27
CA LYS A 33 4.18 14.83 -6.33
C LYS A 33 4.73 13.53 -5.76
N PHE A 34 4.56 12.44 -6.48
CA PHE A 34 5.14 11.15 -6.14
C PHE A 34 6.23 10.76 -7.16
N PRO A 35 7.35 10.10 -6.73
CA PRO A 35 7.65 9.77 -5.34
C PRO A 35 8.00 10.99 -4.48
N THR A 36 7.78 10.87 -3.17
CA THR A 36 8.08 11.89 -2.17
C THR A 36 8.78 11.27 -0.95
N THR A 37 9.05 12.07 0.06
CA THR A 37 9.67 11.60 1.31
C THR A 37 8.72 11.73 2.50
N ALA A 38 8.92 10.92 3.55
CA ALA A 38 8.16 11.01 4.79
C ALA A 38 8.24 12.41 5.42
N GLU A 39 9.42 13.08 5.34
CA GLU A 39 9.59 14.43 5.84
C GLU A 39 8.74 15.47 5.08
N GLU A 40 8.66 15.35 3.75
CA GLU A 40 7.82 16.27 2.96
C GLU A 40 6.35 15.96 3.15
N MET A 41 5.96 14.69 3.24
CA MET A 41 4.59 14.29 3.52
C MET A 41 4.12 14.83 4.87
N LYS A 42 4.94 14.72 5.91
CA LYS A 42 4.65 15.33 7.23
C LYS A 42 4.41 16.83 7.13
N LYS A 43 5.25 17.56 6.39
CA LYS A 43 5.06 19.01 6.18
C LYS A 43 3.77 19.32 5.44
N VAL A 44 3.35 18.48 4.48
CA VAL A 44 2.06 18.62 3.80
C VAL A 44 0.93 18.48 4.81
N PHE A 45 0.94 17.44 5.63
CA PHE A 45 -0.07 17.20 6.67
C PHE A 45 -0.16 18.36 7.66
N ASP A 46 0.99 18.89 8.10
CA ASP A 46 1.03 20.08 8.95
C ASP A 46 0.37 21.30 8.26
N ARG A 47 0.63 21.51 6.95
CA ARG A 47 0.09 22.64 6.19
C ARG A 47 -1.41 22.52 5.92
N ILE A 48 -1.92 21.32 5.67
CA ILE A 48 -3.36 21.09 5.47
C ILE A 48 -4.13 20.95 6.78
N GLY A 49 -3.42 20.98 7.92
CA GLY A 49 -4.01 21.05 9.25
C GLY A 49 -4.43 19.70 9.82
N ILE A 50 -3.90 18.57 9.32
CA ILE A 50 -4.06 17.27 9.97
C ILE A 50 -3.35 17.30 11.34
N GLY A 51 -3.99 16.76 12.37
CA GLY A 51 -3.54 16.83 13.78
C GLY A 51 -3.88 18.13 14.51
N GLN A 52 -4.35 19.19 13.81
CA GLN A 52 -4.85 20.40 14.43
C GLN A 52 -6.27 20.20 14.94
N LYS A 53 -6.65 20.95 16.00
CA LYS A 53 -7.98 20.84 16.60
C LYS A 53 -8.95 21.86 15.97
N ASP A 54 -10.20 21.43 15.85
CA ASP A 54 -11.32 22.29 15.46
C ASP A 54 -11.72 23.25 16.59
N ASP A 55 -12.77 24.06 16.39
CA ASP A 55 -13.31 24.99 17.37
C ASP A 55 -13.90 24.31 18.63
N PHE A 56 -14.14 22.99 18.57
CA PHE A 56 -14.67 22.16 19.66
C PHE A 56 -13.58 21.35 20.36
N GLY A 57 -12.32 21.44 19.90
CA GLY A 57 -11.18 20.74 20.45
C GLY A 57 -10.97 19.32 19.89
N GLN A 58 -11.72 18.92 18.86
CA GLN A 58 -11.55 17.64 18.17
C GLN A 58 -10.43 17.74 17.13
N PRO A 59 -9.50 16.77 17.06
CA PRO A 59 -8.45 16.80 16.06
C PRO A 59 -9.00 16.46 14.67
N TYR A 60 -8.38 17.06 13.63
CA TYR A 60 -8.55 16.63 12.24
C TYR A 60 -7.59 15.48 11.96
N GLU A 61 -8.08 14.26 11.89
CA GLU A 61 -7.26 13.05 11.73
C GLU A 61 -7.37 12.44 10.34
N GLU A 62 -8.50 12.69 9.65
CA GLU A 62 -8.83 12.04 8.41
C GLU A 62 -8.47 12.90 7.19
N TRP A 63 -8.02 12.23 6.16
CA TRP A 63 -7.70 12.82 4.87
C TRP A 63 -8.21 11.90 3.74
N PHE A 64 -8.32 12.46 2.54
CA PHE A 64 -8.65 11.71 1.34
C PHE A 64 -8.06 12.41 0.12
N ILE A 65 -8.05 11.73 -1.02
CA ILE A 65 -7.53 12.26 -2.27
C ILE A 65 -8.71 12.71 -3.12
N THR A 66 -8.74 14.00 -3.45
CA THR A 66 -9.82 14.57 -4.26
C THR A 66 -9.53 14.63 -5.74
N ASP A 67 -8.26 14.55 -6.14
CA ASP A 67 -7.87 14.59 -7.55
C ASP A 67 -6.46 14.05 -7.76
N TYR A 68 -6.17 13.61 -8.98
CA TYR A 68 -4.86 13.19 -9.45
C TYR A 68 -4.46 13.94 -10.72
N ASP A 69 -3.20 14.34 -10.80
CA ASP A 69 -2.53 14.80 -12.02
C ASP A 69 -1.59 13.70 -12.47
N CYS A 70 -2.06 12.84 -13.39
CA CYS A 70 -1.40 11.57 -13.74
C CYS A 70 -0.87 11.63 -15.17
N TYR A 71 0.39 11.23 -15.34
CA TYR A 71 1.12 11.20 -16.63
C TYR A 71 1.44 9.76 -17.07
N VAL A 72 0.88 8.76 -16.40
CA VAL A 72 0.97 7.33 -16.75
C VAL A 72 -0.35 6.93 -17.38
N ASP A 73 -0.30 6.53 -18.64
CA ASP A 73 -1.51 6.20 -19.39
C ASP A 73 -2.27 5.04 -18.74
N GLY A 74 -3.59 5.20 -18.65
CA GLY A 74 -4.48 4.21 -18.03
C GLY A 74 -4.44 4.13 -16.49
N LEU A 75 -3.49 4.78 -15.81
CA LEU A 75 -3.38 4.71 -14.36
C LEU A 75 -4.43 5.56 -13.64
N TYR A 76 -4.77 6.73 -14.16
CA TYR A 76 -5.74 7.65 -13.52
C TYR A 76 -7.06 6.96 -13.16
N ASP A 77 -7.61 6.16 -14.06
CA ASP A 77 -8.89 5.46 -13.89
C ASP A 77 -8.84 4.30 -12.88
N LYS A 78 -7.65 3.97 -12.40
CA LYS A 78 -7.39 2.89 -11.45
C LYS A 78 -7.18 3.38 -10.02
N LEU A 79 -6.95 4.69 -9.85
CA LEU A 79 -6.67 5.30 -8.55
C LEU A 79 -7.95 5.78 -7.88
N GLY A 80 -8.11 5.45 -6.59
CA GLY A 80 -9.25 5.79 -5.77
C GLY A 80 -9.01 6.99 -4.84
N GLU A 81 -10.08 7.43 -4.17
CA GLU A 81 -10.03 8.57 -3.22
C GLU A 81 -9.32 8.22 -1.90
N TYR A 82 -9.20 6.93 -1.57
CA TYR A 82 -8.68 6.43 -0.29
C TYR A 82 -7.48 5.48 -0.48
N GLU A 83 -6.69 5.70 -1.53
CA GLU A 83 -5.48 4.91 -1.75
C GLU A 83 -4.43 5.17 -0.67
N SER A 84 -3.71 4.13 -0.29
CA SER A 84 -2.59 4.24 0.64
C SER A 84 -1.47 5.12 0.06
N LEU A 85 -1.07 6.17 0.80
CA LEU A 85 0.02 7.06 0.37
C LEU A 85 1.36 6.32 0.34
N ASP A 86 1.55 5.29 1.16
CA ASP A 86 2.75 4.45 1.13
C ASP A 86 2.78 3.60 -0.15
N GLU A 87 1.64 3.01 -0.56
CA GLU A 87 1.54 2.26 -1.81
C GLU A 87 1.71 3.16 -3.05
N LEU A 88 1.09 4.35 -3.04
CA LEU A 88 1.27 5.33 -4.11
C LEU A 88 2.74 5.73 -4.25
N ASN A 89 3.42 5.94 -3.12
CA ASN A 89 4.84 6.27 -3.13
C ASN A 89 5.70 5.11 -3.60
N TYR A 90 5.36 3.90 -3.21
CA TYR A 90 6.06 2.70 -3.63
C TYR A 90 5.91 2.48 -5.14
N LEU A 91 4.68 2.56 -5.68
CA LEU A 91 4.45 2.50 -7.13
C LEU A 91 5.24 3.58 -7.88
N ALA A 92 5.13 4.83 -7.43
CA ALA A 92 5.84 5.93 -8.09
C ALA A 92 7.35 5.75 -8.07
N SER A 93 7.92 5.23 -6.98
CA SER A 93 9.35 4.94 -6.86
C SER A 93 9.77 3.83 -7.83
N LYS A 94 8.97 2.76 -7.95
CA LYS A 94 9.20 1.69 -8.93
C LYS A 94 9.19 2.21 -10.35
N LEU A 95 8.21 3.06 -10.70
CA LEU A 95 8.14 3.67 -12.03
C LEU A 95 9.34 4.58 -12.32
N ASP A 96 9.79 5.34 -11.33
CA ASP A 96 10.92 6.27 -11.47
C ASP A 96 12.27 5.56 -11.67
N GLU A 97 12.40 4.36 -11.16
CA GLU A 97 13.59 3.50 -11.29
C GLU A 97 13.67 2.78 -12.64
N MET A 98 12.58 2.70 -13.39
CA MET A 98 12.53 2.00 -14.67
C MET A 98 13.40 2.67 -15.75
N SER A 99 13.96 1.86 -16.63
CA SER A 99 14.46 2.30 -17.92
C SER A 99 13.30 2.60 -18.88
N GLU A 100 13.57 3.28 -19.99
CA GLU A 100 12.53 3.55 -21.02
C GLU A 100 11.92 2.26 -21.59
N SER A 101 12.69 1.19 -21.72
CA SER A 101 12.18 -0.09 -22.23
C SER A 101 11.31 -0.81 -21.20
N GLU A 102 11.67 -0.80 -19.94
CA GLU A 102 10.85 -1.36 -18.85
C GLU A 102 9.54 -0.58 -18.71
N TYR A 103 9.60 0.73 -18.81
CA TYR A 103 8.41 1.57 -18.76
C TYR A 103 7.48 1.31 -19.96
N ALA A 104 8.01 1.09 -21.16
CA ALA A 104 7.22 0.70 -22.32
C ALA A 104 6.55 -0.67 -22.11
N GLN A 105 7.24 -1.64 -21.50
CA GLN A 105 6.63 -2.94 -21.14
C GLN A 105 5.54 -2.77 -20.08
N PHE A 106 5.77 -1.93 -19.06
CA PHE A 106 4.76 -1.61 -18.06
C PHE A 106 3.51 -0.99 -18.68
N GLN A 107 3.69 0.04 -19.55
CA GLN A 107 2.58 0.67 -20.28
C GLN A 107 1.82 -0.33 -21.13
N ALA A 108 2.52 -1.20 -21.84
CA ALA A 108 1.93 -2.26 -22.64
C ALA A 108 1.10 -3.23 -21.76
N GLY A 109 1.60 -3.64 -20.60
CA GLY A 109 0.86 -4.46 -19.64
C GLY A 109 -0.40 -3.74 -19.11
N MET A 110 -0.31 -2.45 -18.83
CA MET A 110 -1.46 -1.62 -18.42
C MET A 110 -2.54 -1.56 -19.52
N GLU A 111 -2.14 -1.40 -20.80
CA GLU A 111 -3.06 -1.37 -21.95
C GLU A 111 -3.69 -2.73 -22.23
N MET A 112 -2.97 -3.85 -22.04
CA MET A 112 -3.53 -5.20 -22.13
C MET A 112 -4.63 -5.43 -21.10
N GLY A 113 -4.55 -4.75 -19.94
CA GLY A 113 -5.61 -4.71 -18.95
C GLY A 113 -5.63 -5.88 -17.97
N ASP A 114 -4.71 -6.83 -18.10
CA ASP A 114 -4.50 -7.90 -17.14
C ASP A 114 -3.66 -7.40 -15.96
N HIS A 115 -3.93 -7.88 -14.74
CA HIS A 115 -3.18 -7.52 -13.54
C HIS A 115 -3.06 -6.01 -13.25
N CYS A 116 -4.14 -5.26 -13.51
CA CYS A 116 -4.21 -3.82 -13.27
C CYS A 116 -5.56 -3.37 -12.66
N GLY A 117 -6.24 -4.27 -11.93
CA GLY A 117 -7.53 -4.01 -11.30
C GLY A 117 -7.44 -3.33 -9.94
N SER A 118 -6.28 -3.31 -9.31
CA SER A 118 -6.00 -2.68 -8.01
C SER A 118 -4.59 -2.10 -7.98
N LEU A 119 -4.32 -1.22 -6.99
CA LEU A 119 -2.98 -0.66 -6.78
C LEU A 119 -1.95 -1.76 -6.48
N GLN A 120 -2.33 -2.78 -5.69
CA GLN A 120 -1.52 -3.97 -5.43
C GLN A 120 -1.15 -4.71 -6.73
N GLU A 121 -2.10 -4.95 -7.63
CA GLU A 121 -1.84 -5.62 -8.91
C GLU A 121 -0.90 -4.79 -9.79
N ILE A 122 -1.09 -3.45 -9.83
CA ILE A 122 -0.24 -2.55 -10.60
C ILE A 122 1.18 -2.49 -10.03
N ILE A 123 1.35 -2.53 -8.71
CA ILE A 123 2.68 -2.66 -8.08
C ILE A 123 3.31 -4.00 -8.49
N ASN A 124 2.57 -5.10 -8.45
CA ASN A 124 3.08 -6.39 -8.90
C ASN A 124 3.42 -6.41 -10.40
N LEU A 125 2.67 -5.68 -11.24
CA LEU A 125 2.97 -5.55 -12.66
C LEU A 125 4.38 -4.97 -12.90
N THR A 126 4.85 -4.05 -12.04
CA THR A 126 6.21 -3.48 -12.15
C THR A 126 7.32 -4.53 -11.98
N GLU A 127 7.03 -5.66 -11.35
CA GLU A 127 7.97 -6.77 -11.09
C GLU A 127 7.81 -7.94 -12.06
N ASN A 128 6.81 -7.88 -12.95
CA ASN A 128 6.46 -8.95 -13.89
C ASN A 128 6.50 -8.48 -15.36
N LEU A 129 7.42 -7.58 -15.67
CA LEU A 129 7.54 -7.01 -17.02
C LEU A 129 7.93 -8.04 -18.06
N ASP A 130 8.61 -9.12 -17.66
CA ASP A 130 8.99 -10.26 -18.48
C ASP A 130 7.79 -11.08 -18.98
N CYS A 131 6.62 -10.92 -18.38
CA CYS A 131 5.37 -11.45 -18.90
C CYS A 131 4.95 -10.81 -20.24
N TYR A 132 5.51 -9.66 -20.62
CA TYR A 132 5.11 -8.87 -21.80
C TYR A 132 6.28 -8.63 -22.74
N GLU A 133 6.15 -9.06 -23.96
CA GLU A 133 7.12 -8.78 -25.03
C GLU A 133 6.55 -7.70 -25.96
N VAL A 134 7.30 -6.60 -26.12
CA VAL A 134 6.89 -5.42 -26.89
C VAL A 134 7.71 -5.30 -28.15
N TYR A 135 7.05 -5.12 -29.27
CA TYR A 135 7.63 -4.88 -30.61
C TYR A 135 7.28 -3.46 -31.05
N PRO A 136 8.14 -2.48 -30.76
CA PRO A 136 7.81 -1.06 -30.93
C PRO A 136 7.66 -0.60 -32.39
N ASP A 137 8.20 -1.37 -33.34
CA ASP A 137 8.17 -1.04 -34.77
C ASP A 137 7.00 -1.73 -35.50
N ILE A 138 6.16 -2.49 -34.80
CA ILE A 138 5.03 -3.23 -35.36
C ILE A 138 3.73 -2.59 -34.89
N HIS A 139 3.00 -1.95 -35.83
CA HIS A 139 1.83 -1.14 -35.46
C HIS A 139 0.52 -1.68 -36.06
N ASP A 140 0.57 -2.62 -36.99
CA ASP A 140 -0.61 -3.24 -37.58
C ASP A 140 -0.34 -4.69 -37.99
N TYR A 141 -1.38 -5.35 -38.50
CA TYR A 141 -1.26 -6.74 -38.96
C TYR A 141 -0.36 -6.91 -40.17
N ASP A 142 -0.24 -5.92 -41.08
CA ASP A 142 0.67 -6.00 -42.22
C ASP A 142 2.12 -6.00 -41.76
N ASP A 143 2.47 -5.10 -40.79
CA ASP A 143 3.79 -5.06 -40.19
C ASP A 143 4.11 -6.38 -39.47
N LEU A 144 3.16 -6.91 -38.70
CA LEU A 144 3.33 -8.18 -38.00
C LEU A 144 3.55 -9.35 -38.98
N GLY A 145 2.76 -9.41 -40.04
CA GLY A 145 2.91 -10.43 -41.07
C GLY A 145 4.25 -10.35 -41.78
N ARG A 146 4.73 -9.13 -42.09
CA ARG A 146 6.08 -8.93 -42.66
C ARG A 146 7.16 -9.36 -41.73
N TYR A 147 7.10 -8.96 -40.49
CA TYR A 147 8.07 -9.36 -39.45
C TYR A 147 8.25 -10.87 -39.38
N TYR A 148 7.14 -11.63 -39.32
CA TYR A 148 7.20 -13.09 -39.28
C TYR A 148 7.72 -13.73 -40.57
N ILE A 149 7.27 -13.25 -41.74
CA ILE A 149 7.61 -13.85 -43.01
C ILE A 149 8.98 -13.40 -43.50
N GLU A 150 9.29 -12.10 -43.44
CA GLU A 150 10.49 -11.52 -44.04
C GLU A 150 11.68 -11.47 -43.06
N GLU A 151 11.45 -11.19 -41.74
CA GLU A 151 12.53 -11.09 -40.78
C GLU A 151 12.81 -12.40 -40.05
N LEU A 152 11.76 -13.10 -39.61
CA LEU A 152 11.91 -14.39 -38.93
C LEU A 152 11.98 -15.58 -39.88
N ASP A 153 11.76 -15.37 -41.20
CA ASP A 153 11.84 -16.36 -42.27
C ASP A 153 10.99 -17.64 -41.97
N VAL A 154 9.84 -17.46 -41.33
CA VAL A 154 8.95 -18.57 -40.95
C VAL A 154 8.32 -19.23 -42.20
N MET A 155 8.32 -18.50 -43.35
CA MET A 155 7.83 -18.98 -44.63
C MET A 155 8.78 -18.53 -45.73
N GLN A 156 9.36 -19.49 -46.46
CA GLN A 156 10.20 -19.18 -47.63
C GLN A 156 9.35 -18.78 -48.83
N VAL A 157 9.26 -17.48 -49.08
CA VAL A 157 8.54 -16.92 -50.22
C VAL A 157 9.50 -16.55 -51.33
N PRO A 158 9.41 -17.16 -52.55
CA PRO A 158 10.20 -16.75 -53.71
C PRO A 158 9.97 -15.27 -54.03
N GLU A 159 11.03 -14.53 -54.35
CA GLU A 159 11.00 -13.08 -54.62
C GLU A 159 9.88 -12.65 -55.58
N HIS A 160 9.61 -13.43 -56.63
CA HIS A 160 8.57 -13.11 -57.59
C HIS A 160 7.13 -13.30 -57.08
N LEU A 161 6.95 -13.89 -55.88
CA LEU A 161 5.65 -14.11 -55.25
C LEU A 161 5.42 -13.19 -54.07
N GLN A 162 6.41 -12.47 -53.54
CA GLN A 162 6.28 -11.60 -52.38
C GLN A 162 5.15 -10.58 -52.53
N ASN A 163 5.00 -9.97 -53.73
CA ASN A 163 3.93 -9.00 -53.99
C ASN A 163 2.50 -9.60 -54.02
N TYR A 164 2.37 -10.91 -53.90
CA TYR A 164 1.08 -11.62 -53.88
C TYR A 164 0.74 -12.18 -52.50
N ILE A 165 1.59 -11.96 -51.52
CA ILE A 165 1.34 -12.38 -50.13
C ILE A 165 0.40 -11.39 -49.49
N ASP A 166 -0.60 -11.91 -48.80
CA ASP A 166 -1.49 -11.17 -47.92
C ASP A 166 -0.90 -11.15 -46.49
N TYR A 167 0.04 -10.22 -46.27
CA TYR A 167 0.73 -10.07 -44.96
C TYR A 167 -0.23 -9.72 -43.85
N GLU A 168 -1.25 -8.88 -44.15
CA GLU A 168 -2.26 -8.49 -43.16
C GLU A 168 -3.08 -9.70 -42.65
N ALA A 169 -3.48 -10.59 -43.59
CA ALA A 169 -4.21 -11.80 -43.21
C ALA A 169 -3.34 -12.73 -42.34
N TYR A 170 -2.06 -12.89 -42.71
CA TYR A 170 -1.13 -13.72 -41.98
C TYR A 170 -0.85 -13.13 -40.57
N GLY A 171 -0.56 -11.83 -40.48
CA GLY A 171 -0.32 -11.16 -39.19
C GLY A 171 -1.51 -11.21 -38.26
N ARG A 172 -2.74 -11.12 -38.80
CA ARG A 172 -3.96 -11.29 -37.99
C ARG A 172 -4.07 -12.70 -37.40
N ASP A 173 -3.75 -13.73 -38.19
CA ASP A 173 -3.78 -15.10 -37.69
C ASP A 173 -2.70 -15.31 -36.60
N VAL A 174 -1.50 -14.75 -36.77
CA VAL A 174 -0.42 -14.75 -35.77
C VAL A 174 -0.87 -14.07 -34.49
N ALA A 175 -1.42 -12.87 -34.57
CA ALA A 175 -1.87 -12.13 -33.38
C ALA A 175 -2.94 -12.90 -32.63
N LEU A 176 -3.85 -13.59 -33.28
CA LEU A 176 -4.85 -14.45 -32.68
C LEU A 176 -4.24 -15.69 -32.00
N GLU A 177 -3.23 -16.31 -32.61
CA GLU A 177 -2.56 -17.48 -32.05
C GLU A 177 -1.73 -17.13 -30.81
N GLU A 178 -1.10 -15.94 -30.79
CA GLU A 178 -0.26 -15.46 -29.69
C GLU A 178 -1.05 -14.71 -28.62
N ASN A 179 -2.36 -14.49 -28.81
CA ASN A 179 -3.17 -13.62 -27.95
C ASN A 179 -2.56 -12.21 -27.81
N GLY A 180 -1.92 -11.73 -28.89
CA GLY A 180 -1.27 -10.43 -28.91
C GLY A 180 -2.22 -9.31 -29.28
N THR A 181 -1.87 -8.09 -28.94
CA THR A 181 -2.65 -6.88 -29.22
C THR A 181 -1.74 -5.73 -29.66
N PHE A 182 -2.33 -4.73 -30.32
CA PHE A 182 -1.64 -3.48 -30.65
C PHE A 182 -1.95 -2.44 -29.58
N THR A 183 -0.91 -1.81 -29.08
CA THR A 183 -0.92 -0.75 -28.07
C THR A 183 -0.25 0.50 -28.65
N ASP A 184 -0.27 1.59 -27.93
CA ASP A 184 0.50 2.79 -28.27
C ASP A 184 2.01 2.54 -28.25
N GLN A 185 2.46 1.46 -27.58
CA GLN A 185 3.86 1.05 -27.51
C GLN A 185 4.28 0.13 -28.68
N GLY A 186 3.36 -0.27 -29.53
CA GLY A 186 3.54 -1.21 -30.63
C GLY A 186 2.76 -2.51 -30.43
N TYR A 187 3.19 -3.59 -31.09
CA TYR A 187 2.60 -4.91 -30.87
C TYR A 187 3.11 -5.53 -29.59
N VAL A 188 2.20 -6.06 -28.79
CA VAL A 188 2.50 -6.68 -27.49
C VAL A 188 1.91 -8.08 -27.46
N ARG A 189 2.68 -9.02 -26.92
CA ARG A 189 2.19 -10.37 -26.63
C ARG A 189 2.55 -10.78 -25.22
N ASP A 190 1.72 -11.64 -24.64
CA ASP A 190 2.02 -12.39 -23.45
C ASP A 190 3.09 -13.45 -23.76
N THR A 191 4.17 -13.52 -22.98
CA THR A 191 5.25 -14.49 -23.14
C THR A 191 4.84 -15.89 -22.67
N GLY A 192 3.78 -16.01 -21.89
CA GLY A 192 3.36 -17.23 -21.21
C GLY A 192 4.11 -17.47 -19.90
N ASP A 193 4.95 -16.56 -19.47
CA ASP A 193 5.59 -16.62 -18.16
C ASP A 193 4.55 -16.41 -17.05
N SER A 194 4.80 -17.01 -15.88
CA SER A 194 3.85 -16.94 -14.77
C SER A 194 3.95 -15.59 -14.08
N PHE A 195 2.84 -14.88 -13.97
CA PHE A 195 2.74 -13.69 -13.13
C PHE A 195 2.87 -14.06 -11.66
N HIS A 196 3.77 -13.39 -10.93
CA HIS A 196 4.05 -13.63 -9.52
C HIS A 196 3.61 -12.47 -8.65
N GLU A 197 2.96 -12.77 -7.54
CA GLU A 197 2.61 -11.80 -6.52
C GLU A 197 3.80 -11.60 -5.58
N TYR A 198 4.59 -10.54 -5.78
CA TYR A 198 5.73 -10.15 -4.95
C TYR A 198 5.33 -9.23 -3.81
N TYR A 199 4.30 -8.42 -4.02
CA TYR A 199 3.69 -7.54 -3.05
C TYR A 199 2.29 -8.05 -2.70
N ASP A 200 2.05 -8.29 -1.42
CA ASP A 200 0.83 -8.92 -0.89
C ASP A 200 -0.29 -7.93 -0.52
N GLY A 201 -0.06 -6.61 -0.72
CA GLY A 201 -1.00 -5.56 -0.34
C GLY A 201 -0.85 -5.08 1.10
N GLU A 202 0.08 -5.66 1.87
CA GLU A 202 0.29 -5.28 3.25
C GLU A 202 1.33 -4.16 3.36
N ARG A 203 1.04 -3.12 4.14
CA ARG A 203 1.96 -2.00 4.39
C ARG A 203 3.32 -2.48 4.90
N GLY A 204 3.32 -3.53 5.74
CA GLY A 204 4.53 -4.15 6.29
C GLY A 204 5.49 -4.71 5.25
N SER A 205 4.99 -5.05 4.06
CA SER A 205 5.78 -5.58 2.94
C SER A 205 6.39 -4.48 2.06
N ILE A 206 5.99 -3.20 2.26
CA ILE A 206 6.64 -2.06 1.59
C ILE A 206 7.97 -1.78 2.30
N PRO A 207 9.13 -1.72 1.58
CA PRO A 207 10.39 -1.35 2.19
C PRO A 207 10.34 0.04 2.85
N ASP A 208 10.99 0.19 4.02
CA ASP A 208 10.93 1.40 4.85
C ASP A 208 11.28 2.68 4.09
N GLU A 209 12.19 2.60 3.12
CA GLU A 209 12.64 3.71 2.29
C GLU A 209 11.53 4.30 1.40
N TYR A 210 10.49 3.53 1.09
CA TYR A 210 9.35 3.97 0.27
C TYR A 210 8.14 4.39 1.11
N ARG A 211 8.16 4.14 2.44
CA ARG A 211 7.06 4.54 3.32
C ARG A 211 7.12 6.03 3.64
N VAL A 212 6.04 6.72 3.42
CA VAL A 212 5.92 8.17 3.63
C VAL A 212 5.03 8.55 4.82
N MET A 213 4.29 7.57 5.37
CA MET A 213 3.37 7.79 6.50
C MET A 213 3.98 7.37 7.86
N THR A 214 5.30 7.21 7.92
CA THR A 214 6.02 6.77 9.14
C THR A 214 5.87 7.72 10.32
N PHE A 215 5.56 9.00 10.08
CA PHE A 215 5.32 9.98 11.15
C PHE A 215 4.01 9.74 11.90
N GLN A 216 3.09 8.93 11.37
CA GLN A 216 1.89 8.48 12.06
C GLN A 216 2.17 7.30 13.00
N ASP A 217 3.26 6.57 12.76
CA ASP A 217 3.70 5.47 13.61
C ASP A 217 4.31 6.00 14.92
N ASP A 218 4.77 7.26 14.92
CA ASP A 218 5.27 7.96 16.10
C ASP A 218 4.15 8.75 16.78
N LEU A 219 3.23 8.07 17.48
CA LEU A 219 2.27 8.77 18.33
C LEU A 219 3.03 9.57 19.41
N PRO A 220 2.62 10.82 19.72
CA PRO A 220 3.18 11.56 20.84
C PRO A 220 3.10 10.75 22.13
N GLU A 221 4.11 10.84 23.00
CA GLU A 221 4.12 10.09 24.28
C GLU A 221 2.87 10.36 25.13
N GLU A 222 2.30 11.57 25.02
CA GLU A 222 1.05 11.94 25.71
C GLU A 222 -0.14 11.13 25.17
N GLU A 223 -0.25 10.92 23.84
CA GLU A 223 -1.32 10.14 23.23
C GLU A 223 -1.16 8.64 23.50
N LYS A 224 0.07 8.12 23.45
CA LYS A 224 0.37 6.74 23.88
C LYS A 224 -0.02 6.52 25.34
N SER A 225 0.18 7.54 26.18
CA SER A 225 -0.17 7.48 27.60
C SER A 225 -1.68 7.51 27.83
N GLU A 226 -2.41 8.39 27.14
CA GLU A 226 -3.89 8.46 27.22
C GLU A 226 -4.51 7.15 26.73
N TRP A 227 -4.05 6.66 25.63
CA TRP A 227 -4.51 5.44 25.01
C TRP A 227 -4.25 4.18 25.88
N ALA A 228 -3.05 4.06 26.46
CA ALA A 228 -2.78 2.98 27.40
C ALA A 228 -3.61 3.10 28.69
N MET A 229 -3.96 4.32 29.12
CA MET A 229 -4.88 4.53 30.23
C MET A 229 -6.30 4.13 29.88
N ASP A 230 -6.78 4.41 28.67
CA ASP A 230 -8.11 4.02 28.20
C ASP A 230 -8.24 2.50 28.14
N ILE A 231 -7.26 1.81 27.55
CA ILE A 231 -7.22 0.34 27.52
C ILE A 231 -7.21 -0.22 28.95
N ALA A 232 -6.39 0.32 29.83
CA ALA A 232 -6.33 -0.15 31.21
C ALA A 232 -7.65 0.09 31.98
N PHE A 233 -8.33 1.21 31.70
CA PHE A 233 -9.63 1.53 32.26
C PHE A 233 -10.71 0.59 31.77
N ASP A 234 -10.77 0.32 30.48
CA ASP A 234 -11.71 -0.61 29.87
C ASP A 234 -11.49 -2.05 30.36
N MET A 235 -10.24 -2.47 30.50
CA MET A 235 -9.90 -3.75 31.10
C MET A 235 -10.39 -3.83 32.56
N ASP A 236 -10.20 -2.79 33.36
CA ASP A 236 -10.65 -2.80 34.78
C ASP A 236 -12.17 -2.80 34.90
N GLU A 237 -12.87 -2.02 34.05
CA GLU A 237 -14.34 -1.99 34.06
C GLU A 237 -14.93 -3.33 33.61
N PHE A 238 -14.37 -3.93 32.57
CA PHE A 238 -14.74 -5.25 32.10
C PHE A 238 -14.55 -6.31 33.20
N PHE A 239 -13.43 -6.30 33.88
CA PHE A 239 -13.14 -7.20 34.97
C PHE A 239 -14.07 -7.00 36.20
N ARG A 240 -14.42 -5.77 36.54
CA ARG A 240 -15.33 -5.49 37.65
C ARG A 240 -16.78 -5.90 37.34
N GLN A 241 -17.20 -5.74 36.07
CA GLN A 241 -18.58 -6.02 35.70
C GLN A 241 -18.86 -7.51 35.53
N ASN A 242 -17.86 -8.29 35.09
CA ASN A 242 -18.11 -9.65 34.63
C ASN A 242 -17.83 -10.76 35.64
N ASP A 243 -16.99 -10.58 36.64
CA ASP A 243 -16.81 -11.64 37.65
C ASP A 243 -16.33 -11.25 39.06
N PRO A 244 -17.19 -10.70 39.93
CA PRO A 244 -16.90 -10.52 41.36
C PRO A 244 -16.64 -11.84 42.09
N GLN A 245 -17.14 -12.96 41.58
CA GLN A 245 -16.99 -14.28 42.16
C GLN A 245 -15.63 -14.87 41.84
N TYR A 246 -15.15 -14.67 40.61
CA TYR A 246 -13.81 -15.08 40.17
C TYR A 246 -12.70 -14.36 40.99
N ALA A 247 -12.84 -13.06 41.19
CA ALA A 247 -11.90 -12.29 42.02
C ALA A 247 -11.81 -12.82 43.45
N ALA A 248 -12.92 -13.33 44.01
CA ALA A 248 -12.96 -13.94 45.32
C ALA A 248 -12.37 -15.35 45.36
N GLU A 249 -12.50 -16.11 44.29
CA GLU A 249 -11.99 -17.48 44.15
C GLU A 249 -10.53 -17.54 43.71
N HIS A 250 -10.03 -16.48 43.01
CA HIS A 250 -8.66 -16.39 42.47
C HIS A 250 -7.94 -15.10 42.86
N PRO A 251 -7.66 -14.88 44.19
CA PRO A 251 -7.09 -13.64 44.67
C PRO A 251 -5.70 -13.30 44.12
N GLU A 252 -4.92 -14.32 43.70
CA GLU A 252 -3.59 -14.11 43.09
C GLU A 252 -3.70 -13.55 41.68
N ALA A 253 -4.70 -14.00 40.91
CA ALA A 253 -5.00 -13.51 39.58
C ALA A 253 -5.51 -12.05 39.62
N HIS A 254 -6.36 -11.74 40.59
CA HIS A 254 -6.83 -10.37 40.83
C HIS A 254 -5.69 -9.42 41.19
N ALA A 255 -4.76 -9.86 42.04
CA ALA A 255 -3.61 -9.06 42.46
C ALA A 255 -2.64 -8.78 41.27
N ALA A 256 -2.37 -9.78 40.44
CA ALA A 256 -1.53 -9.61 39.27
C ALA A 256 -2.13 -8.61 38.26
N LYS A 257 -3.44 -8.62 38.13
CA LYS A 257 -4.20 -7.71 37.27
C LYS A 257 -4.19 -6.29 37.83
N GLU A 258 -4.41 -6.10 39.17
CA GLU A 258 -4.32 -4.79 39.77
C GLU A 258 -2.89 -4.22 39.64
N GLU A 259 -1.86 -5.06 39.70
CA GLU A 259 -0.48 -4.62 39.52
C GLU A 259 -0.23 -4.19 38.04
N LEU A 260 -0.82 -4.89 37.06
CA LEU A 260 -0.76 -4.48 35.64
C LEU A 260 -1.50 -3.15 35.45
N TYR A 261 -2.72 -3.04 35.94
CA TYR A 261 -3.54 -1.82 35.91
C TYR A 261 -2.83 -0.63 36.58
N GLU A 262 -2.32 -0.81 37.79
CA GLU A 262 -1.57 0.24 38.50
C GLU A 262 -0.29 0.64 37.73
N SER A 263 0.34 -0.31 37.06
CA SER A 263 1.53 -0.06 36.23
C SER A 263 1.22 0.78 34.99
N LEU A 264 0.08 0.53 34.36
CA LEU A 264 -0.41 1.29 33.23
C LEU A 264 -0.89 2.68 33.65
N MET A 265 -1.73 2.77 34.69
CA MET A 265 -2.31 4.03 35.20
C MET A 265 -1.28 4.97 35.86
N ALA A 266 -0.18 4.47 36.39
CA ALA A 266 0.83 5.28 37.04
C ALA A 266 1.73 6.09 36.10
N GLY A 267 1.42 6.18 34.80
CA GLY A 267 2.23 6.90 33.83
C GLY A 267 3.64 6.33 33.65
N ARG A 268 3.81 5.06 33.97
CA ARG A 268 5.12 4.37 33.86
C ARG A 268 5.46 3.92 32.42
N ILE A 269 4.72 4.40 31.43
CA ILE A 269 4.92 4.01 30.04
C ILE A 269 6.29 4.43 29.55
N SER A 270 6.77 5.62 29.93
CA SER A 270 8.14 6.05 29.61
C SER A 270 9.21 5.21 30.33
N ALA A 271 8.97 4.79 31.55
CA ALA A 271 9.85 3.88 32.28
C ALA A 271 9.76 2.43 31.76
N LEU A 272 8.63 2.08 31.17
CA LEU A 272 8.41 0.83 30.47
C LEU A 272 9.20 0.82 29.15
N ASP A 273 9.15 1.88 28.35
CA ASP A 273 9.91 2.01 27.11
C ASP A 273 11.42 1.89 27.33
N GLU A 274 11.97 2.52 28.38
CA GLU A 274 13.39 2.36 28.74
C GLU A 274 13.73 0.90 29.12
N LYS A 275 12.83 0.22 29.83
CA LYS A 275 13.00 -1.19 30.18
C LYS A 275 12.89 -2.10 28.96
N LEU A 276 11.93 -1.85 28.09
CA LEU A 276 11.69 -2.62 26.89
C LEU A 276 12.84 -2.45 25.90
N ALA A 277 13.32 -1.22 25.69
CA ALA A 277 14.49 -0.95 24.88
C ALA A 277 15.76 -1.67 25.41
N ALA A 278 15.92 -1.74 26.72
CA ALA A 278 17.02 -2.48 27.34
C ALA A 278 16.92 -4.01 27.15
N LEU A 279 15.71 -4.53 26.92
CA LEU A 279 15.45 -5.95 26.66
C LEU A 279 15.34 -6.26 25.14
N GLY A 280 15.44 -5.25 24.27
CA GLY A 280 15.24 -5.39 22.83
C GLY A 280 13.78 -5.74 22.46
N GLN A 281 12.83 -5.33 23.30
CA GLN A 281 11.40 -5.54 23.12
C GLN A 281 10.71 -4.21 22.85
N THR A 282 9.57 -4.24 22.16
CA THR A 282 8.67 -3.11 21.96
C THR A 282 7.46 -3.21 22.92
N GLN A 283 6.66 -2.15 23.03
CA GLN A 283 5.38 -2.24 23.73
C GLN A 283 4.44 -3.27 23.10
N GLU A 284 4.49 -3.42 21.77
CA GLU A 284 3.74 -4.39 21.00
C GLU A 284 4.02 -5.84 21.43
N ASP A 285 5.28 -6.12 21.78
CA ASP A 285 5.68 -7.46 22.26
C ASP A 285 5.38 -7.67 23.74
N TYR A 286 5.44 -6.62 24.54
CA TYR A 286 5.37 -6.72 26.01
C TYR A 286 3.94 -6.91 26.52
N LEU A 287 2.99 -6.07 26.11
CA LEU A 287 1.60 -6.15 26.57
C LEU A 287 0.96 -7.50 26.25
N PRO A 288 1.01 -8.01 25.00
CA PRO A 288 0.51 -9.35 24.70
C PRO A 288 1.20 -10.44 25.54
N SER A 289 2.51 -10.32 25.77
CA SER A 289 3.23 -11.32 26.56
C SER A 289 2.85 -11.32 28.05
N GLU A 290 2.55 -10.17 28.63
CA GLU A 290 2.08 -10.08 30.02
C GLU A 290 0.64 -10.58 30.18
N ILE A 291 -0.23 -10.29 29.19
CA ILE A 291 -1.59 -10.83 29.14
C ILE A 291 -1.56 -12.35 28.96
N GLU A 292 -0.67 -12.91 28.14
CA GLU A 292 -0.49 -14.35 27.99
C GLU A 292 0.02 -15.02 29.26
N LYS A 293 0.96 -14.40 29.98
CA LYS A 293 1.42 -14.88 31.29
C LYS A 293 0.29 -14.85 32.32
N PHE A 294 -0.57 -13.84 32.28
CA PHE A 294 -1.74 -13.76 33.13
C PHE A 294 -2.74 -14.87 32.81
N LYS A 295 -2.99 -15.14 31.52
CA LYS A 295 -3.78 -16.26 30.99
C LYS A 295 -3.30 -17.60 31.52
N ASP A 296 -2.01 -17.87 31.38
CA ASP A 296 -1.37 -19.10 31.83
C ASP A 296 -1.44 -19.26 33.37
N ALA A 297 -1.27 -18.16 34.11
CA ALA A 297 -1.31 -18.17 35.56
C ALA A 297 -2.72 -18.39 36.14
N THR A 298 -3.76 -17.92 35.43
CA THR A 298 -5.14 -17.92 35.93
C THR A 298 -6.02 -19.01 35.34
N GLY A 299 -5.66 -19.56 34.18
CA GLY A 299 -6.46 -20.52 33.44
C GLY A 299 -7.77 -19.91 32.86
N TYR A 300 -7.88 -18.60 32.78
CA TYR A 300 -9.10 -17.90 32.40
C TYR A 300 -9.04 -17.44 30.95
N GLU A 301 -9.35 -18.35 30.03
CA GLU A 301 -9.22 -18.11 28.58
C GLU A 301 -10.31 -17.19 28.00
N GLU A 302 -11.56 -17.33 28.42
CA GLU A 302 -12.70 -16.57 27.87
C GLU A 302 -12.62 -15.07 28.13
N PHE A 303 -11.93 -14.70 29.16
CA PHE A 303 -11.85 -13.34 29.67
C PHE A 303 -10.87 -12.46 28.89
N LEU A 304 -9.89 -13.09 28.29
CA LEU A 304 -8.78 -12.41 27.64
C LEU A 304 -8.88 -12.44 26.11
N ASP A 305 -9.77 -13.28 25.55
CA ASP A 305 -9.92 -13.37 24.10
C ASP A 305 -10.49 -12.08 23.48
N PHE A 306 -11.32 -11.36 24.23
CA PHE A 306 -11.83 -10.05 23.82
C PHE A 306 -10.72 -8.99 23.84
N ASP A 307 -10.00 -8.92 24.94
CA ASP A 307 -8.98 -7.87 25.14
C ASP A 307 -7.74 -8.05 24.29
N MET A 308 -7.35 -9.29 23.99
CA MET A 308 -6.21 -9.57 23.11
C MET A 308 -6.46 -9.11 21.68
N ALA A 309 -7.69 -9.18 21.18
CA ALA A 309 -8.01 -8.71 19.83
C ALA A 309 -8.01 -7.17 19.76
N GLU A 310 -8.55 -6.52 20.77
CA GLU A 310 -8.57 -5.05 20.85
C GLU A 310 -7.19 -4.48 21.17
N VAL A 311 -6.47 -5.07 22.12
CA VAL A 311 -5.08 -4.66 22.41
C VAL A 311 -4.18 -4.88 21.19
N LYS A 312 -4.32 -5.99 20.45
CA LYS A 312 -3.60 -6.16 19.19
C LYS A 312 -4.00 -5.14 18.13
N ALA A 313 -5.30 -4.96 17.91
CA ALA A 313 -5.77 -4.00 16.92
C ALA A 313 -5.28 -2.58 17.25
N ALA A 314 -5.31 -2.21 18.50
CA ALA A 314 -4.86 -0.91 18.96
C ALA A 314 -3.32 -0.75 19.01
N LEU A 315 -2.55 -1.83 19.00
CA LEU A 315 -1.07 -1.81 18.90
C LEU A 315 -0.57 -1.96 17.45
N GLU A 316 -1.42 -2.41 16.53
CA GLU A 316 -1.14 -2.56 15.10
C GLU A 316 -1.57 -1.29 14.30
N ASP A 317 -2.40 -0.39 14.85
CA ASP A 317 -2.76 0.93 14.32
C ASP A 317 -1.83 2.02 14.89
#